data_355f3b0479ed1f18cb8f2edb4340f2f5
#
_entry.id   355f3b0479ed1f18cb8f2edb4340f2f5
#
_cell.length_a   1.000
_cell.length_b   1.000
_cell.length_c   1.000
_cell.angle_alpha   90.00
_cell.angle_beta   90.00
_cell.angle_gamma   90.00
#
_symmetry.space_group_name_H-M   'P 1'
#
loop_
_entity.id
_entity.type
_entity.pdbx_description
1 polymer ?
#
loop_
_entity_poly.entity_id
_entity_poly.type
_entity_poly.pdbx_seq_one_letter_code
_entity_poly.pdbx_strand_id
1 'polypeptide(L)'
;MFKFIFPTFNFNIERWKWNKEYRIYVSNMGHFRDEHKRLIQIKIAKGGYVSVKTVVGMKYAHRLVMLTWRPIPNAEDLTVDHLDHNKRNNSVANLEWVSEV
;
A
#
# COMPACT_ATOMS: atom_id res chain seq x y z
N MET A 1 22.14 -22.72 -12.74
CA MET A 1 21.40 -21.48 -12.75
C MET A 1 21.69 -20.63 -11.52
N PHE A 2 21.95 -19.41 -11.77
CA PHE A 2 22.25 -18.49 -10.70
C PHE A 2 20.97 -17.94 -10.08
N LYS A 3 20.88 -18.01 -8.78
CA LYS A 3 19.70 -17.57 -8.10
C LYS A 3 20.04 -16.41 -7.18
N PHE A 4 19.30 -15.34 -7.31
CA PHE A 4 19.43 -14.24 -6.37
C PHE A 4 18.78 -14.60 -5.07
N ILE A 5 19.54 -14.47 -4.00
CA ILE A 5 19.03 -14.70 -2.67
C ILE A 5 18.94 -13.34 -1.99
N PHE A 6 17.71 -12.87 -1.84
CA PHE A 6 17.49 -11.65 -1.09
C PHE A 6 17.37 -11.99 0.38
N PRO A 7 17.81 -11.10 1.24
CA PRO A 7 17.64 -11.32 2.67
C PRO A 7 16.15 -11.42 3.00
N THR A 8 15.67 -12.63 3.19
CA THR A 8 14.24 -12.88 3.40
C THR A 8 13.72 -12.25 4.68
N PHE A 9 14.59 -12.09 5.66
CA PHE A 9 14.20 -11.42 6.90
C PHE A 9 13.65 -10.02 6.67
N ASN A 10 13.97 -9.39 5.53
CA ASN A 10 13.50 -8.05 5.20
C ASN A 10 11.99 -7.98 5.00
N PHE A 11 11.35 -9.11 4.69
CA PHE A 11 9.90 -9.14 4.50
C PHE A 11 9.13 -8.89 5.80
N ASN A 12 9.78 -9.18 6.94
CA ASN A 12 9.12 -9.05 8.23
C ASN A 12 9.46 -7.75 8.93
N ILE A 13 10.25 -6.90 8.30
CA ILE A 13 10.64 -5.62 8.88
C ILE A 13 9.77 -4.54 8.29
N GLU A 14 9.04 -3.86 9.14
CA GLU A 14 8.24 -2.73 8.70
C GLU A 14 9.13 -1.55 8.35
N ARG A 15 8.91 -1.00 7.16
CA ARG A 15 9.63 0.16 6.65
C ARG A 15 8.65 1.20 6.19
N TRP A 16 9.04 2.45 6.22
CA TRP A 16 8.19 3.58 5.94
C TRP A 16 8.75 4.40 4.80
N LYS A 17 7.86 4.82 3.89
CA LYS A 17 8.19 5.75 2.81
C LYS A 17 7.28 6.94 2.87
N TRP A 18 7.84 8.11 2.62
CA TRP A 18 7.08 9.34 2.50
C TRP A 18 6.46 9.42 1.10
N ASN A 19 5.15 9.65 1.04
CA ASN A 19 4.45 9.92 -0.20
C ASN A 19 4.13 11.43 -0.23
N LYS A 20 4.84 12.16 -1.06
CA LYS A 20 4.73 13.63 -1.07
C LYS A 20 3.42 14.13 -1.68
N GLU A 21 2.81 13.35 -2.56
CA GLU A 21 1.55 13.72 -3.19
C GLU A 21 0.42 13.74 -2.17
N TYR A 22 0.38 12.72 -1.33
CA TYR A 22 -0.66 12.58 -0.31
C TYR A 22 -0.22 13.05 1.07
N ARG A 23 1.05 13.46 1.22
CA ARG A 23 1.63 13.96 2.46
C ARG A 23 1.44 12.98 3.61
N ILE A 24 1.86 11.76 3.40
CA ILE A 24 1.61 10.67 4.31
C ILE A 24 2.79 9.69 4.26
N TYR A 25 3.15 9.12 5.41
CA TYR A 25 4.08 8.00 5.46
C TYR A 25 3.30 6.71 5.29
N VAL A 26 3.79 5.85 4.42
CA VAL A 26 3.15 4.58 4.09
C VAL A 26 4.14 3.46 4.38
N SER A 27 3.72 2.47 5.18
CA SER A 27 4.57 1.33 5.45
C SER A 27 4.37 0.22 4.43
N ASN A 28 5.38 -0.62 4.29
CA ASN A 28 5.29 -1.81 3.44
C ASN A 28 4.31 -2.85 3.98
N MET A 29 3.82 -2.66 5.19
CA MET A 29 2.83 -3.53 5.82
C MET A 29 1.41 -2.96 5.80
N GLY A 30 1.22 -1.82 5.13
CA GLY A 30 -0.11 -1.24 5.01
C GLY A 30 -0.54 -0.39 6.19
N HIS A 31 0.41 0.20 6.89
CA HIS A 31 0.15 1.17 7.95
C HIS A 31 0.46 2.58 7.48
N PHE A 32 -0.12 3.56 8.15
CA PHE A 32 -0.03 4.95 7.72
C PHE A 32 0.26 5.86 8.89
N ARG A 33 1.12 6.86 8.66
CA ARG A 33 1.43 7.90 9.63
C ARG A 33 1.35 9.26 8.96
N ASP A 34 0.91 10.26 9.72
CA ASP A 34 0.86 11.63 9.22
C ASP A 34 2.27 12.24 9.15
N GLU A 35 2.35 13.50 8.74
CA GLU A 35 3.64 14.19 8.62
C GLU A 35 4.37 14.36 9.95
N HIS A 36 3.65 14.23 11.06
CA HIS A 36 4.23 14.25 12.40
C HIS A 36 4.53 12.85 12.92
N LYS A 37 4.43 11.84 12.05
CA LYS A 37 4.69 10.42 12.34
C LYS A 37 3.71 9.80 13.33
N ARG A 38 2.55 10.40 13.53
CA ARG A 38 1.47 9.82 14.35
C ARG A 38 0.68 8.84 13.50
N LEU A 39 0.33 7.71 14.09
CA LEU A 39 -0.48 6.70 13.39
C LEU A 39 -1.83 7.29 13.00
N ILE A 40 -2.23 7.03 11.77
CA ILE A 40 -3.52 7.43 11.25
C ILE A 40 -4.47 6.26 11.39
N GLN A 41 -5.66 6.53 11.93
CA GLN A 41 -6.70 5.52 12.01
C GLN A 41 -7.24 5.21 10.62
N ILE A 42 -7.41 3.93 10.37
CA ILE A 42 -8.03 3.46 9.14
C ILE A 42 -9.53 3.31 9.32
N LYS A 43 -10.26 3.34 8.22
CA LYS A 43 -11.70 3.08 8.19
C LYS A 43 -11.97 1.95 7.23
N ILE A 44 -13.00 1.17 7.51
CA ILE A 44 -13.46 0.15 6.57
C ILE A 44 -14.56 0.78 5.73
N ALA A 45 -14.27 0.94 4.45
CA ALA A 45 -15.19 1.51 3.49
C ALA A 45 -16.23 0.47 3.08
N LYS A 46 -17.27 0.94 2.38
CA LYS A 46 -18.26 0.05 1.78
C LYS A 46 -17.55 -0.96 0.88
N GLY A 47 -17.92 -2.22 0.99
CA GLY A 47 -17.27 -3.30 0.27
C GLY A 47 -16.12 -3.96 1.02
N GLY A 48 -15.78 -3.46 2.22
CA GLY A 48 -14.79 -4.09 3.09
C GLY A 48 -13.35 -3.64 2.86
N TYR A 49 -13.11 -2.68 1.96
CA TYR A 49 -11.78 -2.15 1.71
C TYR A 49 -11.36 -1.16 2.79
N VAL A 50 -10.08 -1.19 3.14
CA VAL A 50 -9.53 -0.22 4.08
C VAL A 50 -9.34 1.12 3.37
N SER A 51 -9.78 2.20 4.01
CA SER A 51 -9.57 3.54 3.51
C SER A 51 -8.85 4.40 4.53
N VAL A 52 -8.19 5.44 4.05
CA VAL A 52 -7.33 6.31 4.83
C VAL A 52 -7.62 7.75 4.43
N LYS A 53 -7.72 8.63 5.41
CA LYS A 53 -7.88 10.05 5.14
C LYS A 53 -6.54 10.67 4.82
N THR A 54 -6.46 11.33 3.67
CA THR A 54 -5.26 12.07 3.24
C THR A 54 -5.60 13.54 3.06
N VAL A 55 -4.60 14.35 2.74
CA VAL A 55 -4.80 15.79 2.48
C VAL A 55 -5.67 16.03 1.23
N VAL A 56 -5.83 15.04 0.37
CA VAL A 56 -6.66 15.14 -0.82
C VAL A 56 -7.94 14.30 -0.72
N GLY A 57 -8.30 13.88 0.49
CA GLY A 57 -9.52 13.12 0.76
C GLY A 57 -9.26 11.66 1.09
N MET A 58 -10.34 10.90 1.14
CA MET A 58 -10.25 9.46 1.46
C MET A 58 -9.67 8.69 0.28
N LYS A 59 -8.72 7.81 0.58
CA LYS A 59 -8.07 6.96 -0.43
C LYS A 59 -8.02 5.53 0.06
N TYR A 60 -8.08 4.58 -0.86
CA TYR A 60 -7.95 3.17 -0.50
C TYR A 60 -6.51 2.85 -0.10
N ALA A 61 -6.37 2.12 1.00
CA ALA A 61 -5.07 1.74 1.54
C ALA A 61 -4.23 0.94 0.54
N HIS A 62 -4.83 -0.05 -0.14
CA HIS A 62 -4.10 -0.88 -1.09
C HIS A 62 -3.52 -0.06 -2.25
N ARG A 63 -4.25 0.96 -2.73
CA ARG A 63 -3.72 1.83 -3.77
C ARG A 63 -2.60 2.71 -3.25
N LEU A 64 -2.74 3.30 -2.06
CA LEU A 64 -1.68 4.11 -1.47
C LEU A 64 -0.40 3.33 -1.29
N VAL A 65 -0.50 2.10 -0.82
CA VAL A 65 0.65 1.22 -0.63
C VAL A 65 1.36 0.99 -1.96
N MET A 66 0.61 0.61 -3.00
CA MET A 66 1.22 0.29 -4.29
C MET A 66 1.74 1.53 -5.03
N LEU A 67 1.05 2.66 -4.93
CA LEU A 67 1.54 3.91 -5.50
C LEU A 67 2.83 4.39 -4.84
N THR A 68 3.01 4.07 -3.57
CA THR A 68 4.18 4.49 -2.81
C THR A 68 5.35 3.53 -2.98
N TRP A 69 5.08 2.22 -2.93
CA TRP A 69 6.11 1.19 -2.89
C TRP A 69 6.44 0.57 -4.24
N ARG A 70 5.47 0.51 -5.15
CA ARG A 70 5.65 -0.07 -6.48
C ARG A 70 4.95 0.79 -7.55
N PRO A 71 5.35 2.06 -7.66
CA PRO A 71 4.72 2.94 -8.64
C PRO A 71 4.98 2.46 -10.06
N ILE A 72 3.96 2.63 -10.91
CA ILE A 72 4.03 2.30 -12.34
C ILE A 72 3.44 3.46 -13.14
N PRO A 73 3.88 3.65 -14.41
CA PRO A 73 3.48 4.84 -15.18
C PRO A 73 1.99 4.94 -15.48
N ASN A 74 1.31 3.81 -15.64
CA ASN A 74 -0.11 3.79 -16.02
C ASN A 74 -1.01 3.29 -14.89
N ALA A 75 -0.66 3.65 -13.66
CA ALA A 75 -1.39 3.18 -12.47
C ALA A 75 -2.88 3.51 -12.52
N GLU A 76 -3.25 4.64 -13.11
CA GLU A 76 -4.65 5.06 -13.21
C GLU A 76 -5.50 4.11 -14.05
N ASP A 77 -4.87 3.34 -14.94
CA ASP A 77 -5.58 2.38 -15.79
C ASP A 77 -5.62 0.97 -15.18
N LEU A 78 -5.05 0.82 -14.00
CA LEU A 78 -4.92 -0.49 -13.37
C LEU A 78 -5.59 -0.49 -12.00
N THR A 79 -5.94 -1.68 -11.55
CA THR A 79 -6.41 -1.89 -10.18
C THR A 79 -5.38 -2.68 -9.39
N VAL A 80 -5.62 -2.81 -8.09
CA VAL A 80 -4.75 -3.57 -7.19
C VAL A 80 -5.54 -4.72 -6.60
N ASP A 81 -5.02 -5.94 -6.75
CA ASP A 81 -5.60 -7.14 -6.17
C ASP A 81 -4.91 -7.53 -4.89
N HIS A 82 -5.69 -8.13 -4.00
CA HIS A 82 -5.20 -8.78 -2.79
C HIS A 82 -4.99 -10.26 -3.10
N LEU A 83 -3.75 -10.72 -3.04
CA LEU A 83 -3.41 -12.09 -3.43
C LEU A 83 -4.11 -13.14 -2.57
N ASP A 84 -4.29 -12.87 -1.29
CA ASP A 84 -4.99 -13.76 -0.35
C ASP A 84 -6.49 -13.50 -0.26
N HIS A 85 -7.02 -12.58 -1.09
CA HIS A 85 -8.41 -12.14 -1.09
C HIS A 85 -8.85 -11.44 0.21
N ASN A 86 -7.93 -11.13 1.10
CA ASN A 86 -8.23 -10.41 2.32
C ASN A 86 -8.02 -8.91 2.11
N LYS A 87 -9.11 -8.18 1.99
CA LYS A 87 -9.10 -6.73 1.71
C LYS A 87 -8.44 -5.91 2.82
N ARG A 88 -8.20 -6.50 3.97
CA ARG A 88 -7.55 -5.84 5.10
C ARG A 88 -6.06 -6.09 5.16
N ASN A 89 -5.54 -7.00 4.34
CA ASN A 89 -4.12 -7.28 4.28
C ASN A 89 -3.47 -6.46 3.19
N ASN A 90 -3.03 -5.26 3.53
CA ASN A 90 -2.49 -4.29 2.59
C ASN A 90 -0.96 -4.22 2.60
N SER A 91 -0.31 -5.31 2.98
CA SER A 91 1.14 -5.43 2.84
C SER A 91 1.52 -5.49 1.37
N VAL A 92 2.63 -4.87 1.02
CA VAL A 92 3.14 -4.87 -0.37
C VAL A 92 3.23 -6.30 -0.92
N ALA A 93 3.69 -7.24 -0.09
CA ALA A 93 3.86 -8.64 -0.50
C ALA A 93 2.55 -9.32 -0.87
N ASN A 94 1.41 -8.78 -0.45
CA ASN A 94 0.08 -9.33 -0.71
C ASN A 94 -0.67 -8.63 -1.83
N LEU A 95 -0.04 -7.68 -2.50
CA LEU A 95 -0.71 -6.84 -3.49
C LEU A 95 -0.05 -6.96 -4.85
N GLU A 96 -0.87 -6.84 -5.90
CA GLU A 96 -0.33 -6.75 -7.25
C GLU A 96 -1.19 -5.84 -8.11
N TRP A 97 -0.53 -5.19 -9.06
CA TRP A 97 -1.23 -4.41 -10.09
C TRP A 97 -1.83 -5.36 -11.10
N VAL A 98 -3.09 -5.13 -11.47
CA VAL A 98 -3.77 -5.94 -12.46
C VAL A 98 -4.52 -5.08 -13.46
N SER A 99 -4.59 -5.55 -14.68
CA SER A 99 -5.41 -4.96 -15.71
C SER A 99 -6.79 -5.62 -15.69
N GLU A 100 -7.83 -4.81 -15.79
CA GLU A 100 -9.20 -5.32 -15.86
C GLU A 100 -9.64 -5.67 -17.27
N VAL A 101 -8.76 -5.53 -18.22
CA VAL A 101 -9.09 -5.81 -19.62
C VAL A 101 -8.90 -7.27 -19.97
#